data_fb37c37a251c31e032cc9656fcb937f0
#
_entry.id   fb37c37a251c31e032cc9656fcb937f0
#
_cell.length_a   1.000
_cell.length_b   1.000
_cell.length_c   1.000
_cell.angle_alpha   90.00
_cell.angle_beta   90.00
_cell.angle_gamma   90.00
#
_symmetry.space_group_name_H-M   'P 1'
#
loop_
_entity.id
_entity.type
_entity.pdbx_description
1 polymer ?
#
loop_
_entity_poly.entity_id
_entity_poly.type
_entity_poly.pdbx_seq_one_letter_code
_entity_poly.pdbx_strand_id
1 'polypeptide(L)'
;MLSPNEVKLMALHCPQCGANLPPGAEGYVVCQYCGSSLIWNRPDARAAEPQEVAAMHGMRLKQFSYTDAQGTGLELFRMLVPVGWQFEGGCLWLLDNPGMPAAVAFQVSNPQGAEMFSVLPNINLTWNNNPMTGMMHPIGSRYFGAEVRPPVSVHQALRELVLPRNRSNVEGLQILAEEPQPDLPRLVKSEAAISGGSAEGGKLRIHYSWQGCQYDEDIYGVVETFRVPLASVFGPNEILIWFVDYLFTFRAAPGLLDATMDLYKVMIGSFHLNPEWYAAFKSIAQYLAQQQIQRIQHIGQIGQILAQTGSQIRQQNLNDWYARQQVYDRLSTDRSRTVRGVDAFLDPHRQEVVELPSGYGQAWANNLGEYVLTEDPNFNPNLQSNQHWEPMQPQ
;
A
#
# COMPACT_ATOMS: atom_id res chain seq x y z
N MET A 1 13.65 -18.79 30.85
CA MET A 1 14.57 -18.26 29.83
C MET A 1 13.88 -18.42 28.49
N LEU A 2 13.13 -17.43 28.07
CA LEU A 2 12.47 -17.41 26.76
C LEU A 2 13.45 -16.76 25.78
N SER A 3 13.68 -17.42 24.66
CA SER A 3 14.55 -16.97 23.58
C SER A 3 13.98 -15.70 22.95
N PRO A 4 14.78 -14.63 22.72
CA PRO A 4 14.27 -13.33 22.27
C PRO A 4 14.17 -13.18 20.75
N ASN A 5 13.76 -14.21 20.00
CA ASN A 5 13.68 -14.12 18.53
C ASN A 5 12.56 -14.96 17.89
N GLU A 6 11.40 -15.05 18.52
CA GLU A 6 10.21 -15.46 17.77
C GLU A 6 9.55 -14.22 17.13
N VAL A 7 10.00 -13.88 15.93
CA VAL A 7 9.25 -13.02 15.02
C VAL A 7 7.94 -13.76 14.70
N LYS A 8 6.85 -13.37 15.34
CA LYS A 8 5.52 -13.91 15.08
C LYS A 8 5.13 -13.50 13.68
N LEU A 9 5.29 -14.41 12.72
CA LEU A 9 4.81 -14.22 11.35
C LEU A 9 3.30 -14.06 11.39
N MET A 10 2.82 -12.91 10.93
CA MET A 10 1.41 -12.78 10.58
C MET A 10 1.05 -13.83 9.53
N ALA A 11 -0.13 -14.42 9.65
CA ALA A 11 -0.67 -15.28 8.64
C ALA A 11 -0.82 -14.50 7.34
N LEU A 12 0.13 -14.70 6.42
CA LEU A 12 0.08 -14.10 5.10
C LEU A 12 -0.98 -14.82 4.29
N HIS A 13 -1.85 -14.03 3.68
CA HIS A 13 -2.87 -14.55 2.80
C HIS A 13 -2.37 -14.48 1.36
N CYS A 14 -2.68 -15.49 0.57
CA CYS A 14 -2.44 -15.47 -0.86
C CYS A 14 -3.24 -14.31 -1.48
N PRO A 15 -2.60 -13.32 -2.11
CA PRO A 15 -3.32 -12.17 -2.70
C PRO A 15 -4.26 -12.59 -3.84
N GLN A 16 -4.06 -13.80 -4.37
CA GLN A 16 -4.86 -14.33 -5.46
C GLN A 16 -6.17 -14.99 -4.98
N CYS A 17 -6.18 -15.73 -3.86
CA CYS A 17 -7.33 -16.50 -3.42
C CYS A 17 -7.71 -16.28 -1.94
N GLY A 18 -6.95 -15.46 -1.20
CA GLY A 18 -7.18 -15.21 0.21
C GLY A 18 -6.78 -16.36 1.15
N ALA A 19 -6.28 -17.50 0.64
CA ALA A 19 -5.89 -18.62 1.48
C ALA A 19 -4.63 -18.29 2.30
N ASN A 20 -4.55 -18.83 3.52
CA ASN A 20 -3.38 -18.67 4.38
C ASN A 20 -2.14 -19.29 3.72
N LEU A 21 -1.05 -18.56 3.69
CA LEU A 21 0.26 -19.07 3.28
C LEU A 21 0.97 -19.70 4.48
N PRO A 22 1.82 -20.74 4.27
CA PRO A 22 2.52 -21.37 5.36
C PRO A 22 3.44 -20.37 6.09
N PRO A 23 3.46 -20.37 7.42
CA PRO A 23 4.36 -19.52 8.20
C PRO A 23 5.82 -19.87 7.92
N GLY A 24 6.69 -18.88 7.80
CA GLY A 24 8.12 -19.08 7.63
C GLY A 24 8.61 -19.31 6.21
N ALA A 25 7.72 -19.20 5.21
CA ALA A 25 8.13 -19.31 3.82
C ALA A 25 8.99 -18.08 3.42
N GLU A 26 10.25 -18.30 3.14
CA GLU A 26 11.17 -17.31 2.53
C GLU A 26 11.42 -17.68 1.07
N GLY A 27 11.47 -16.68 0.21
CA GLY A 27 11.73 -16.89 -1.20
C GLY A 27 10.50 -17.31 -1.99
N TYR A 28 10.54 -18.45 -2.66
CA TYR A 28 9.49 -18.94 -3.55
C TYR A 28 8.48 -19.82 -2.83
N VAL A 29 7.21 -19.49 -2.92
CA VAL A 29 6.08 -20.26 -2.34
C VAL A 29 5.02 -20.50 -3.40
N VAL A 30 4.51 -21.71 -3.50
CA VAL A 30 3.32 -22.03 -4.30
C VAL A 30 2.12 -22.10 -3.37
N CYS A 31 1.11 -21.29 -3.62
CA CYS A 31 -0.13 -21.36 -2.88
C CYS A 31 -0.82 -22.72 -3.12
N GLN A 32 -0.99 -23.50 -2.06
CA GLN A 32 -1.56 -24.86 -2.15
C GLN A 32 -3.02 -24.89 -2.61
N TYR A 33 -3.74 -23.76 -2.47
CA TYR A 33 -5.17 -23.70 -2.82
C TYR A 33 -5.42 -23.28 -4.26
N CYS A 34 -4.62 -22.34 -4.78
CA CYS A 34 -4.85 -21.81 -6.14
C CYS A 34 -3.68 -22.05 -7.09
N GLY A 35 -2.58 -22.63 -6.63
CA GLY A 35 -1.40 -22.94 -7.43
C GLY A 35 -0.59 -21.71 -7.85
N SER A 36 -0.94 -20.51 -7.38
CA SER A 36 -0.18 -19.28 -7.70
C SER A 36 1.22 -19.35 -7.12
N SER A 37 2.20 -18.99 -7.95
CA SER A 37 3.60 -18.90 -7.57
C SER A 37 3.89 -17.51 -6.98
N LEU A 38 4.36 -17.47 -5.75
CA LEU A 38 4.54 -16.29 -4.94
C LEU A 38 6.01 -16.17 -4.55
N ILE A 39 6.56 -14.96 -4.65
CA ILE A 39 7.91 -14.68 -4.16
C ILE A 39 7.80 -13.68 -3.01
N TRP A 40 8.23 -14.13 -1.83
CA TRP A 40 8.13 -13.37 -0.61
C TRP A 40 9.46 -12.71 -0.23
N ASN A 41 9.41 -11.41 0.04
CA ASN A 41 10.51 -10.61 0.51
C ASN A 41 10.31 -10.23 1.96
N ARG A 42 11.21 -10.67 2.85
CA ARG A 42 11.30 -10.10 4.19
C ARG A 42 12.10 -8.79 4.14
N PRO A 43 11.66 -7.72 4.81
CA PRO A 43 12.55 -6.60 5.04
C PRO A 43 13.71 -7.07 5.91
N ASP A 44 14.93 -6.66 5.57
CA ASP A 44 16.06 -6.80 6.49
C ASP A 44 15.72 -6.03 7.76
N ALA A 45 15.34 -6.76 8.81
CA ALA A 45 15.08 -6.21 10.12
C ALA A 45 16.41 -5.83 10.79
N ARG A 46 17.08 -4.82 10.26
CA ARG A 46 17.96 -4.00 11.07
C ARG A 46 17.08 -3.00 11.81
N ALA A 47 16.32 -3.54 12.76
CA ALA A 47 15.68 -2.73 13.78
C ALA A 47 16.76 -1.98 14.53
N ALA A 48 16.69 -0.66 14.47
CA ALA A 48 17.41 0.17 15.43
C ALA A 48 16.95 -0.24 16.84
N GLU A 49 17.90 -0.50 17.74
CA GLU A 49 17.62 -0.81 19.15
C GLU A 49 16.69 0.28 19.74
N PRO A 50 15.72 -0.11 20.58
CA PRO A 50 14.86 0.86 21.22
C PRO A 50 15.71 1.66 22.25
N GLN A 51 16.10 2.87 21.87
CA GLN A 51 16.58 3.84 22.84
C GLN A 51 15.38 4.32 23.65
N GLU A 52 15.49 4.22 24.98
CA GLU A 52 14.54 4.82 25.92
C GLU A 52 14.39 6.31 25.59
N VAL A 53 13.22 6.65 25.01
CA VAL A 53 12.91 8.03 24.66
C VAL A 53 12.23 8.63 25.88
N ALA A 54 12.92 9.53 26.59
CA ALA A 54 12.30 10.42 27.56
C ALA A 54 11.07 11.07 26.90
N ALA A 55 9.97 11.20 27.68
CA ALA A 55 8.69 11.69 27.18
C ALA A 55 8.86 13.11 26.59
N MET A 56 9.04 13.18 25.28
CA MET A 56 9.04 14.44 24.54
C MET A 56 7.59 14.88 24.33
N HIS A 57 7.29 16.12 24.68
CA HIS A 57 5.98 16.73 24.42
C HIS A 57 5.89 17.05 22.91
N GLY A 58 5.30 16.14 22.12
CA GLY A 58 5.13 16.29 20.68
C GLY A 58 5.08 14.96 19.91
N MET A 59 4.62 15.02 18.66
CA MET A 59 4.63 13.87 17.75
C MET A 59 6.04 13.69 17.18
N ARG A 60 6.64 12.50 17.33
CA ARG A 60 7.94 12.16 16.80
C ARG A 60 7.80 11.15 15.66
N LEU A 61 8.24 11.55 14.48
CA LEU A 61 8.17 10.75 13.26
C LEU A 61 9.59 10.48 12.72
N LYS A 62 9.76 9.38 12.01
CA LYS A 62 10.98 9.06 11.25
C LYS A 62 10.63 8.66 9.82
N GLN A 63 11.51 8.97 8.88
CA GLN A 63 11.40 8.43 7.53
C GLN A 63 11.79 6.96 7.52
N PHE A 64 10.89 6.12 7.01
CA PHE A 64 11.10 4.70 6.77
C PHE A 64 11.16 4.45 5.26
N SER A 65 12.11 3.64 4.80
CA SER A 65 12.21 3.16 3.42
C SER A 65 12.16 1.64 3.39
N TYR A 66 11.45 1.10 2.40
CA TYR A 66 11.44 -0.33 2.12
C TYR A 66 12.10 -0.60 0.77
N THR A 67 13.10 -1.51 0.76
CA THR A 67 13.79 -1.96 -0.45
C THR A 67 13.31 -3.36 -0.86
N ASP A 68 12.94 -3.52 -2.13
CA ASP A 68 12.57 -4.80 -2.74
C ASP A 68 13.85 -5.62 -3.07
N ALA A 69 14.58 -6.02 -2.02
CA ALA A 69 15.93 -6.56 -2.11
C ALA A 69 16.01 -7.87 -2.91
N GLN A 70 14.97 -8.70 -2.87
CA GLN A 70 14.94 -9.97 -3.59
C GLN A 70 14.30 -9.87 -4.99
N GLY A 71 13.50 -8.83 -5.24
CA GLY A 71 12.88 -8.59 -6.55
C GLY A 71 13.75 -7.73 -7.45
N THR A 72 13.49 -6.44 -7.43
CA THR A 72 14.20 -5.47 -8.30
C THR A 72 15.51 -4.96 -7.73
N GLY A 73 15.74 -5.11 -6.43
CA GLY A 73 16.86 -4.50 -5.71
C GLY A 73 16.73 -2.99 -5.47
N LEU A 74 15.61 -2.37 -5.88
CA LEU A 74 15.36 -0.94 -5.74
C LEU A 74 14.60 -0.62 -4.45
N GLU A 75 14.74 0.61 -3.94
CA GLU A 75 13.78 1.14 -2.98
C GLU A 75 12.38 1.08 -3.62
N LEU A 76 11.41 0.49 -2.90
CA LEU A 76 10.04 0.39 -3.39
C LEU A 76 9.25 1.62 -3.00
N PHE A 77 9.29 1.97 -1.71
CA PHE A 77 8.61 3.15 -1.18
C PHE A 77 9.34 3.74 0.02
N ARG A 78 8.98 4.97 0.35
CA ARG A 78 9.32 5.64 1.60
C ARG A 78 8.09 6.33 2.20
N MET A 79 8.04 6.43 3.51
CA MET A 79 6.96 7.08 4.25
C MET A 79 7.41 7.52 5.64
N LEU A 80 6.67 8.43 6.27
CA LEU A 80 6.85 8.78 7.67
C LEU A 80 6.11 7.81 8.57
N VAL A 81 6.78 7.35 9.61
CA VAL A 81 6.22 6.46 10.63
C VAL A 81 6.56 6.98 12.02
N PRO A 82 5.73 6.76 13.04
CA PRO A 82 6.07 7.12 14.41
C PRO A 82 7.33 6.38 14.88
N VAL A 83 8.19 7.09 15.62
CA VAL A 83 9.39 6.48 16.21
C VAL A 83 8.97 5.41 17.21
N GLY A 84 9.62 4.24 17.12
CA GLY A 84 9.30 3.08 17.97
C GLY A 84 8.24 2.14 17.41
N TRP A 85 7.50 2.51 16.36
CA TRP A 85 6.60 1.59 15.70
C TRP A 85 7.35 0.52 14.90
N GLN A 86 6.74 -0.66 14.81
CA GLN A 86 7.31 -1.83 14.15
C GLN A 86 6.70 -2.01 12.76
N PHE A 87 7.56 -2.33 11.79
CA PHE A 87 7.16 -2.63 10.42
C PHE A 87 7.20 -4.14 10.18
N GLU A 88 6.16 -4.67 9.55
CA GLU A 88 6.08 -6.06 9.10
C GLU A 88 5.43 -6.11 7.71
N GLY A 89 5.95 -6.99 6.85
CA GLY A 89 5.41 -7.17 5.49
C GLY A 89 6.40 -6.79 4.40
N GLY A 90 5.89 -6.47 3.20
CA GLY A 90 6.74 -6.11 2.07
C GLY A 90 6.10 -6.31 0.70
N CYS A 91 6.90 -6.68 -0.28
CA CYS A 91 6.50 -6.93 -1.66
C CYS A 91 6.47 -8.42 -1.96
N LEU A 92 5.38 -8.88 -2.57
CA LEU A 92 5.20 -10.26 -3.02
C LEU A 92 5.08 -10.29 -4.55
N TRP A 93 5.97 -11.03 -5.21
CA TRP A 93 5.95 -11.16 -6.68
C TRP A 93 5.07 -12.34 -7.11
N LEU A 94 4.14 -12.06 -8.05
CA LEU A 94 3.13 -12.96 -8.62
C LEU A 94 3.43 -13.14 -10.11
N LEU A 95 4.45 -13.95 -10.44
CA LEU A 95 4.96 -14.04 -11.80
C LEU A 95 4.02 -14.77 -12.77
N ASP A 96 3.00 -15.43 -12.27
CA ASP A 96 1.92 -16.05 -13.02
C ASP A 96 0.70 -15.12 -13.23
N ASN A 97 0.79 -13.86 -12.76
CA ASN A 97 -0.23 -12.84 -12.93
C ASN A 97 0.31 -11.63 -13.71
N PRO A 98 0.28 -11.64 -15.05
CA PRO A 98 0.82 -10.54 -15.86
C PRO A 98 0.14 -9.19 -15.61
N GLY A 99 -1.13 -9.20 -15.25
CA GLY A 99 -1.88 -7.97 -14.96
C GLY A 99 -1.45 -7.28 -13.67
N MET A 100 -0.94 -8.07 -12.69
CA MET A 100 -0.49 -7.59 -11.39
C MET A 100 0.65 -8.47 -10.88
N PRO A 101 1.87 -8.34 -11.43
CA PRO A 101 2.98 -9.24 -11.13
C PRO A 101 3.60 -9.02 -9.74
N ALA A 102 3.20 -8.00 -9.01
CA ALA A 102 3.61 -7.79 -7.63
C ALA A 102 2.46 -7.25 -6.79
N ALA A 103 2.39 -7.65 -5.54
CA ALA A 103 1.49 -7.13 -4.53
C ALA A 103 2.28 -6.60 -3.33
N VAL A 104 1.97 -5.39 -2.90
CA VAL A 104 2.56 -4.77 -1.71
C VAL A 104 1.58 -4.95 -0.56
N ALA A 105 2.07 -5.52 0.54
CA ALA A 105 1.28 -5.72 1.73
C ALA A 105 2.18 -5.55 2.97
N PHE A 106 1.82 -4.62 3.85
CA PHE A 106 2.60 -4.39 5.07
C PHE A 106 1.73 -3.75 6.16
N GLN A 107 2.25 -3.79 7.36
CA GLN A 107 1.70 -3.06 8.49
C GLN A 107 2.78 -2.32 9.26
N VAL A 108 2.38 -1.22 9.89
CA VAL A 108 3.19 -0.47 10.85
C VAL A 108 2.36 -0.34 12.11
N SER A 109 2.83 -0.90 13.22
CA SER A 109 2.04 -1.02 14.46
C SER A 109 2.75 -0.43 15.66
N ASN A 110 1.98 0.12 16.59
CA ASN A 110 2.44 0.52 17.89
C ASN A 110 2.65 -0.73 18.77
N PRO A 111 3.88 -1.08 19.19
CA PRO A 111 4.12 -2.26 20.02
C PRO A 111 3.55 -2.12 21.45
N GLN A 112 3.18 -0.91 21.87
CA GLN A 112 2.65 -0.61 23.20
C GLN A 112 1.16 -0.25 23.22
N GLY A 113 0.51 -0.21 22.02
CA GLY A 113 -0.87 0.23 21.85
C GLY A 113 -1.67 -0.62 20.86
N ALA A 114 -2.86 -0.13 20.55
CA ALA A 114 -3.78 -0.76 19.61
C ALA A 114 -3.61 -0.23 18.18
N GLU A 115 -2.89 0.88 18.03
CA GLU A 115 -2.77 1.61 16.78
C GLU A 115 -1.97 0.83 15.75
N MET A 116 -2.51 0.75 14.54
CA MET A 116 -1.88 0.08 13.41
C MET A 116 -2.34 0.72 12.10
N PHE A 117 -1.40 0.98 11.24
CA PHE A 117 -1.61 1.27 9.82
C PHE A 117 -1.25 0.04 9.01
N SER A 118 -2.10 -0.36 8.05
CA SER A 118 -1.76 -1.45 7.13
C SER A 118 -2.08 -1.07 5.69
N VAL A 119 -1.24 -1.54 4.77
CA VAL A 119 -1.54 -1.62 3.35
C VAL A 119 -1.87 -3.06 3.02
N LEU A 120 -3.07 -3.28 2.46
CA LEU A 120 -3.54 -4.60 2.08
C LEU A 120 -3.23 -4.85 0.60
N PRO A 121 -3.05 -6.13 0.21
CA PRO A 121 -2.83 -6.45 -1.20
C PRO A 121 -4.05 -6.11 -2.03
N ASN A 122 -3.80 -5.54 -3.20
CA ASN A 122 -4.82 -5.27 -4.19
C ASN A 122 -5.44 -6.58 -4.74
N ILE A 123 -6.64 -6.45 -5.31
CA ILE A 123 -7.38 -7.57 -5.90
C ILE A 123 -7.56 -7.28 -7.38
N ASN A 124 -7.03 -8.17 -8.24
CA ASN A 124 -7.13 -8.07 -9.69
C ASN A 124 -8.28 -8.94 -10.20
N LEU A 125 -9.20 -8.33 -10.94
CA LEU A 125 -10.43 -8.96 -11.40
C LEU A 125 -10.67 -8.66 -12.88
N THR A 126 -11.42 -9.54 -13.53
CA THR A 126 -11.81 -9.39 -14.94
C THR A 126 -13.24 -9.84 -15.17
N TRP A 127 -13.90 -9.21 -16.12
CA TRP A 127 -15.25 -9.59 -16.50
C TRP A 127 -15.46 -9.42 -18.02
N ASN A 128 -16.18 -10.35 -18.61
CA ASN A 128 -16.61 -10.26 -19.99
C ASN A 128 -18.11 -10.52 -20.08
N ASN A 129 -18.84 -9.62 -20.71
CA ASN A 129 -20.29 -9.71 -20.87
C ASN A 129 -20.75 -10.76 -21.90
N ASN A 130 -19.82 -11.36 -22.67
CA ASN A 130 -20.16 -12.36 -23.67
C ASN A 130 -20.52 -13.70 -23.00
N PRO A 131 -21.73 -14.24 -23.23
CA PRO A 131 -22.19 -15.50 -22.61
C PRO A 131 -21.30 -16.69 -22.91
N MET A 132 -20.70 -16.77 -24.11
CA MET A 132 -19.78 -17.87 -24.48
C MET A 132 -18.50 -17.81 -23.63
N THR A 133 -17.97 -16.61 -23.40
CA THR A 133 -16.79 -16.43 -22.53
C THR A 133 -17.14 -16.81 -21.08
N GLY A 134 -18.33 -16.47 -20.60
CA GLY A 134 -18.81 -16.85 -19.28
C GLY A 134 -18.95 -18.36 -19.07
N MET A 135 -19.26 -19.12 -20.15
CA MET A 135 -19.29 -20.59 -20.08
C MET A 135 -17.88 -21.19 -20.00
N MET A 136 -16.90 -20.59 -20.66
CA MET A 136 -15.49 -21.04 -20.64
C MET A 136 -14.76 -20.61 -19.36
N HIS A 137 -15.11 -19.45 -18.83
CA HIS A 137 -14.50 -18.85 -17.63
C HIS A 137 -15.60 -18.46 -16.64
N PRO A 138 -16.12 -19.41 -15.84
CA PRO A 138 -17.19 -19.14 -14.87
C PRO A 138 -16.69 -18.21 -13.74
N ILE A 139 -17.63 -17.55 -13.07
CA ILE A 139 -17.34 -16.70 -11.91
C ILE A 139 -16.51 -17.47 -10.88
N GLY A 140 -15.44 -16.84 -10.37
CA GLY A 140 -14.48 -17.43 -9.43
C GLY A 140 -13.35 -18.19 -10.11
N SER A 141 -13.41 -18.47 -11.43
CA SER A 141 -12.26 -18.99 -12.19
C SER A 141 -11.22 -17.89 -12.42
N ARG A 142 -10.08 -18.28 -13.02
CA ARG A 142 -9.02 -17.33 -13.36
C ARG A 142 -8.85 -17.20 -14.87
N TYR A 143 -8.67 -15.96 -15.27
CA TYR A 143 -8.35 -15.61 -16.65
C TYR A 143 -7.15 -14.64 -16.64
N PHE A 144 -6.02 -15.07 -17.19
CA PHE A 144 -4.74 -14.34 -17.15
C PHE A 144 -4.31 -13.87 -15.74
N GLY A 145 -4.50 -14.74 -14.74
CA GLY A 145 -4.16 -14.47 -13.35
C GLY A 145 -5.23 -13.69 -12.56
N ALA A 146 -6.13 -12.97 -13.23
CA ALA A 146 -7.23 -12.24 -12.61
C ALA A 146 -8.41 -13.18 -12.29
N GLU A 147 -9.12 -12.95 -11.17
CA GLU A 147 -10.36 -13.66 -10.85
C GLU A 147 -11.50 -13.15 -11.74
N VAL A 148 -12.26 -14.07 -12.34
CA VAL A 148 -13.43 -13.74 -13.15
C VAL A 148 -14.60 -13.38 -12.24
N ARG A 149 -14.99 -12.11 -12.21
CA ARG A 149 -16.09 -11.59 -11.40
C ARG A 149 -16.65 -10.30 -11.99
N PRO A 150 -17.98 -10.11 -12.03
CA PRO A 150 -18.57 -8.84 -12.47
C PRO A 150 -18.17 -7.71 -11.53
N PRO A 151 -17.96 -6.48 -12.06
CA PRO A 151 -17.70 -5.30 -11.24
C PRO A 151 -18.83 -5.05 -10.23
N VAL A 152 -18.45 -4.60 -9.05
CA VAL A 152 -19.34 -4.23 -7.97
C VAL A 152 -18.98 -2.84 -7.43
N SER A 153 -19.84 -2.21 -6.63
CA SER A 153 -19.52 -0.95 -5.95
C SER A 153 -18.38 -1.12 -4.97
N VAL A 154 -17.71 -0.03 -4.62
CA VAL A 154 -16.59 -0.06 -3.66
C VAL A 154 -17.01 -0.63 -2.31
N HIS A 155 -18.18 -0.27 -1.76
CA HIS A 155 -18.66 -0.80 -0.49
C HIS A 155 -18.93 -2.31 -0.55
N GLN A 156 -19.53 -2.77 -1.66
CA GLN A 156 -19.73 -4.21 -1.87
C GLN A 156 -18.37 -4.93 -1.99
N ALA A 157 -17.39 -4.37 -2.70
CA ALA A 157 -16.05 -4.93 -2.82
C ALA A 157 -15.35 -5.00 -1.45
N LEU A 158 -15.41 -3.93 -0.65
CA LEU A 158 -14.83 -3.92 0.70
C LEU A 158 -15.45 -5.00 1.59
N ARG A 159 -16.77 -5.13 1.57
CA ARG A 159 -17.52 -6.07 2.39
C ARG A 159 -17.35 -7.53 1.95
N GLU A 160 -17.43 -7.81 0.64
CA GLU A 160 -17.51 -9.17 0.12
C GLU A 160 -16.16 -9.73 -0.36
N LEU A 161 -15.20 -8.87 -0.72
CA LEU A 161 -13.91 -9.29 -1.23
C LEU A 161 -12.77 -9.01 -0.25
N VAL A 162 -12.74 -7.83 0.37
CA VAL A 162 -11.63 -7.40 1.22
C VAL A 162 -11.75 -7.96 2.63
N LEU A 163 -12.91 -7.80 3.29
CA LEU A 163 -13.12 -8.29 4.66
C LEU A 163 -12.88 -9.79 4.82
N PRO A 164 -13.47 -10.68 4.00
CA PRO A 164 -13.29 -12.11 4.19
C PRO A 164 -11.84 -12.57 3.98
N ARG A 165 -11.09 -11.86 3.14
CA ARG A 165 -9.69 -12.18 2.86
C ARG A 165 -8.73 -11.73 3.97
N ASN A 166 -9.07 -10.64 4.66
CA ASN A 166 -8.14 -10.00 5.59
C ASN A 166 -8.59 -10.07 7.06
N ARG A 167 -9.86 -10.36 7.33
CA ARG A 167 -10.45 -10.39 8.69
C ARG A 167 -11.27 -11.65 8.95
N SER A 168 -10.91 -12.79 8.31
CA SER A 168 -11.59 -14.08 8.52
C SER A 168 -11.42 -14.67 9.92
N ASN A 169 -10.36 -14.27 10.63
CA ASN A 169 -9.96 -14.86 11.92
C ASN A 169 -10.31 -13.97 13.13
N VAL A 170 -11.19 -12.97 12.95
CA VAL A 170 -11.63 -12.10 14.04
C VAL A 170 -13.00 -12.53 14.56
N GLU A 171 -13.29 -12.20 15.82
CA GLU A 171 -14.54 -12.56 16.49
C GLU A 171 -15.44 -11.33 16.61
N GLY A 172 -16.76 -11.54 16.54
CA GLY A 172 -17.74 -10.48 16.78
C GLY A 172 -17.66 -9.32 15.77
N LEU A 173 -17.25 -9.59 14.52
CA LEU A 173 -17.14 -8.57 13.48
C LEU A 173 -18.48 -7.90 13.22
N GLN A 174 -18.51 -6.59 13.34
CA GLN A 174 -19.64 -5.72 13.07
C GLN A 174 -19.23 -4.60 12.11
N ILE A 175 -20.06 -4.34 11.11
CA ILE A 175 -19.90 -3.16 10.26
C ILE A 175 -20.64 -2.00 10.94
N LEU A 176 -19.91 -0.95 11.29
CA LEU A 176 -20.45 0.22 11.97
C LEU A 176 -20.91 1.31 11.00
N ALA A 177 -20.16 1.50 9.89
CA ALA A 177 -20.48 2.51 8.90
C ALA A 177 -19.90 2.15 7.52
N GLU A 178 -20.58 2.59 6.47
CA GLU A 178 -20.12 2.59 5.07
C GLU A 178 -20.22 4.03 4.54
N GLU A 179 -19.10 4.59 4.12
CA GLU A 179 -19.04 5.99 3.71
C GLU A 179 -18.38 6.14 2.33
N PRO A 180 -19.03 6.86 1.39
CA PRO A 180 -18.38 7.18 0.11
C PRO A 180 -17.20 8.15 0.35
N GLN A 181 -16.12 7.91 -0.39
CA GLN A 181 -14.91 8.73 -0.36
C GLN A 181 -14.60 9.26 -1.77
N PRO A 182 -15.38 10.24 -2.29
CA PRO A 182 -15.30 10.65 -3.69
C PRO A 182 -13.96 11.30 -4.06
N ASP A 183 -13.25 11.89 -3.10
CA ASP A 183 -11.94 12.49 -3.31
C ASP A 183 -10.79 11.49 -3.21
N LEU A 184 -11.01 10.31 -2.63
CA LEU A 184 -9.97 9.29 -2.41
C LEU A 184 -9.25 8.90 -3.70
N PRO A 185 -9.92 8.63 -4.85
CA PRO A 185 -9.21 8.29 -6.10
C PRO A 185 -8.21 9.36 -6.54
N ARG A 186 -8.50 10.63 -6.29
CA ARG A 186 -7.58 11.73 -6.59
C ARG A 186 -6.44 11.82 -5.57
N LEU A 187 -6.74 11.66 -4.28
CA LEU A 187 -5.75 11.71 -3.20
C LEU A 187 -4.68 10.63 -3.34
N VAL A 188 -5.09 9.42 -3.74
CA VAL A 188 -4.16 8.29 -3.95
C VAL A 188 -3.59 8.24 -5.36
N LYS A 189 -3.90 9.21 -6.21
CA LYS A 189 -3.44 9.30 -7.60
C LYS A 189 -3.79 8.06 -8.42
N SER A 190 -5.06 7.63 -8.33
CA SER A 190 -5.62 6.46 -9.01
C SER A 190 -5.43 6.54 -10.53
N GLU A 191 -4.96 5.47 -11.16
CA GLU A 191 -4.69 5.43 -12.60
C GLU A 191 -5.98 5.63 -13.42
N ALA A 192 -7.08 5.01 -13.00
CA ALA A 192 -8.37 5.13 -13.68
C ALA A 192 -8.93 6.55 -13.67
N ALA A 193 -8.64 7.33 -12.63
CA ALA A 193 -9.11 8.72 -12.52
C ALA A 193 -8.55 9.66 -13.60
N ILE A 194 -7.44 9.29 -14.24
CA ILE A 194 -6.78 10.11 -15.28
C ILE A 194 -6.69 9.44 -16.65
N SER A 195 -6.82 8.11 -16.74
CA SER A 195 -6.65 7.34 -17.99
C SER A 195 -7.96 7.03 -18.72
N GLY A 196 -9.09 7.64 -18.28
CA GLY A 196 -10.40 7.44 -18.92
C GLY A 196 -11.16 6.21 -18.43
N GLY A 197 -10.68 5.55 -17.36
CA GLY A 197 -11.43 4.57 -16.59
C GLY A 197 -12.42 5.20 -15.62
N SER A 198 -13.09 4.39 -14.81
CA SER A 198 -13.88 4.84 -13.68
C SER A 198 -13.20 4.46 -12.38
N ALA A 199 -13.24 5.35 -11.38
CA ALA A 199 -12.71 5.12 -10.06
C ALA A 199 -13.73 5.55 -9.00
N GLU A 200 -14.02 4.65 -8.05
CA GLU A 200 -14.94 4.87 -6.94
C GLU A 200 -14.21 4.60 -5.63
N GLY A 201 -14.13 5.60 -4.75
CA GLY A 201 -13.51 5.50 -3.42
C GLY A 201 -14.53 5.28 -2.32
N GLY A 202 -14.20 4.44 -1.34
CA GLY A 202 -15.05 4.14 -0.20
C GLY A 202 -14.28 3.82 1.07
N LYS A 203 -14.99 3.94 2.19
CA LYS A 203 -14.53 3.58 3.53
C LYS A 203 -15.55 2.66 4.20
N LEU A 204 -15.04 1.66 4.91
CA LEU A 204 -15.81 0.76 5.74
C LEU A 204 -15.25 0.83 7.17
N ARG A 205 -16.09 1.20 8.15
CA ARG A 205 -15.73 1.16 9.56
C ARG A 205 -16.26 -0.12 10.19
N ILE A 206 -15.38 -0.86 10.86
CA ILE A 206 -15.70 -2.13 11.51
C ILE A 206 -15.27 -2.12 12.97
N HIS A 207 -15.98 -2.94 13.78
CA HIS A 207 -15.61 -3.30 15.13
C HIS A 207 -15.42 -4.80 15.24
N TYR A 208 -14.42 -5.27 15.96
CA TYR A 208 -14.17 -6.70 16.15
C TYR A 208 -13.28 -6.97 17.36
N SER A 209 -13.25 -8.24 17.77
CA SER A 209 -12.31 -8.75 18.77
C SER A 209 -11.25 -9.64 18.12
N TRP A 210 -10.01 -9.46 18.53
CA TRP A 210 -8.89 -10.29 18.10
C TRP A 210 -7.93 -10.53 19.26
N GLN A 211 -7.62 -11.79 19.55
CA GLN A 211 -6.76 -12.21 20.67
C GLN A 211 -7.21 -11.62 22.02
N GLY A 212 -8.51 -11.51 22.25
CA GLY A 212 -9.09 -10.99 23.50
C GLY A 212 -9.12 -9.47 23.62
N CYS A 213 -8.61 -8.74 22.65
CA CYS A 213 -8.67 -7.28 22.61
C CYS A 213 -9.73 -6.80 21.60
N GLN A 214 -10.39 -5.70 21.88
CA GLN A 214 -11.37 -5.08 20.97
C GLN A 214 -10.72 -3.96 20.19
N TYR A 215 -11.16 -3.80 18.94
CA TYR A 215 -10.62 -2.82 18.00
C TYR A 215 -11.71 -2.18 17.17
N ASP A 216 -11.54 -0.89 16.88
CA ASP A 216 -12.19 -0.22 15.75
C ASP A 216 -11.20 -0.09 14.62
N GLU A 217 -11.66 -0.31 13.38
CA GLU A 217 -10.82 -0.22 12.20
C GLU A 217 -11.57 0.43 11.04
N ASP A 218 -10.93 1.40 10.38
CA ASP A 218 -11.37 1.94 9.11
C ASP A 218 -10.59 1.27 7.97
N ILE A 219 -11.30 0.76 6.97
CA ILE A 219 -10.76 0.15 5.76
C ILE A 219 -11.13 1.05 4.58
N TYR A 220 -10.12 1.55 3.88
CA TYR A 220 -10.27 2.37 2.68
C TYR A 220 -9.90 1.58 1.45
N GLY A 221 -10.53 1.91 0.33
CA GLY A 221 -10.19 1.32 -0.96
C GLY A 221 -10.80 2.08 -2.13
N VAL A 222 -10.26 1.80 -3.30
CA VAL A 222 -10.75 2.32 -4.59
C VAL A 222 -11.07 1.14 -5.49
N VAL A 223 -12.26 1.15 -6.09
CA VAL A 223 -12.59 0.27 -7.22
C VAL A 223 -12.28 1.01 -8.50
N GLU A 224 -11.30 0.51 -9.26
CA GLU A 224 -10.94 1.02 -10.57
C GLU A 224 -11.46 0.09 -11.66
N THR A 225 -12.03 0.64 -12.73
CA THR A 225 -12.54 -0.15 -13.86
C THR A 225 -12.08 0.44 -15.18
N PHE A 226 -11.47 -0.41 -16.00
CA PHE A 226 -11.03 -0.11 -17.36
C PHE A 226 -11.82 -0.94 -18.36
N ARG A 227 -12.25 -0.32 -19.47
CA ARG A 227 -12.97 -0.97 -20.56
C ARG A 227 -12.05 -1.18 -21.73
N VAL A 228 -11.86 -2.44 -22.14
CA VAL A 228 -11.05 -2.80 -23.29
C VAL A 228 -11.99 -3.36 -24.37
N PRO A 229 -12.24 -2.58 -25.45
CA PRO A 229 -13.05 -3.06 -26.55
C PRO A 229 -12.32 -4.19 -27.29
N LEU A 230 -13.04 -5.27 -27.60
CA LEU A 230 -12.54 -6.38 -28.39
C LEU A 230 -13.24 -6.43 -29.74
N ALA A 231 -12.46 -6.58 -30.81
CA ALA A 231 -13.01 -6.91 -32.10
C ALA A 231 -13.56 -8.36 -32.07
N SER A 232 -14.84 -8.52 -32.28
CA SER A 232 -15.49 -9.84 -32.31
C SER A 232 -16.36 -9.97 -33.57
N VAL A 233 -16.30 -11.12 -34.21
CA VAL A 233 -17.18 -11.48 -35.36
C VAL A 233 -18.65 -11.65 -34.91
N PHE A 234 -18.91 -11.75 -33.58
CA PHE A 234 -20.23 -11.95 -33.01
C PHE A 234 -20.85 -10.65 -32.46
N GLY A 235 -20.32 -9.49 -32.86
CA GLY A 235 -20.78 -8.17 -32.40
C GLY A 235 -19.80 -7.50 -31.42
N PRO A 236 -20.15 -6.28 -30.97
CA PRO A 236 -19.31 -5.54 -30.04
C PRO A 236 -19.16 -6.34 -28.74
N ASN A 237 -17.91 -6.57 -28.34
CA ASN A 237 -17.54 -7.24 -27.11
C ASN A 237 -16.54 -6.37 -26.36
N GLU A 238 -16.60 -6.38 -25.04
CA GLU A 238 -15.63 -5.69 -24.21
C GLU A 238 -15.22 -6.55 -23.01
N ILE A 239 -13.94 -6.43 -22.64
CA ILE A 239 -13.43 -6.94 -21.37
C ILE A 239 -13.37 -5.76 -20.41
N LEU A 240 -13.92 -5.98 -19.21
CA LEU A 240 -13.73 -5.12 -18.07
C LEU A 240 -12.56 -5.66 -17.26
N ILE A 241 -11.49 -4.89 -17.14
CA ILE A 241 -10.39 -5.13 -16.23
C ILE A 241 -10.64 -4.21 -15.04
N TRP A 242 -10.75 -4.76 -13.85
CA TRP A 242 -11.03 -3.96 -12.69
C TRP A 242 -10.27 -4.43 -11.46
N PHE A 243 -10.03 -3.51 -10.56
CA PHE A 243 -9.20 -3.72 -9.39
C PHE A 243 -9.91 -3.20 -8.15
N VAL A 244 -9.68 -3.86 -7.01
CA VAL A 244 -9.84 -3.22 -5.71
C VAL A 244 -8.45 -2.87 -5.25
N ASP A 245 -8.11 -1.60 -5.31
CA ASP A 245 -6.75 -1.08 -5.14
C ASP A 245 -6.71 0.02 -4.08
N TYR A 246 -5.50 0.51 -3.80
CA TYR A 246 -5.27 1.52 -2.76
C TYR A 246 -5.94 1.12 -1.44
N LEU A 247 -5.80 -0.16 -1.10
CA LEU A 247 -6.37 -0.75 0.11
C LEU A 247 -5.45 -0.44 1.30
N PHE A 248 -5.94 0.36 2.21
CA PHE A 248 -5.23 0.64 3.47
C PHE A 248 -6.21 0.68 4.64
N THR A 249 -5.69 0.40 5.83
CA THR A 249 -6.51 0.35 7.04
C THR A 249 -5.86 1.10 8.19
N PHE A 250 -6.71 1.64 9.05
CA PHE A 250 -6.34 2.24 10.32
C PHE A 250 -7.06 1.54 11.43
N ARG A 251 -6.33 1.08 12.42
CA ARG A 251 -6.86 0.42 13.60
C ARG A 251 -6.47 1.18 14.85
N ALA A 252 -7.40 1.27 15.81
CA ALA A 252 -7.16 1.82 17.14
C ALA A 252 -7.99 1.08 18.19
N ALA A 253 -7.82 1.42 19.47
CA ALA A 253 -8.72 0.99 20.52
C ALA A 253 -10.13 1.57 20.29
N PRO A 254 -11.20 0.90 20.76
CA PRO A 254 -12.57 1.31 20.54
C PRO A 254 -12.81 2.77 20.94
N GLY A 255 -13.42 3.53 20.03
CA GLY A 255 -13.73 4.96 20.22
C GLY A 255 -12.54 5.92 20.05
N LEU A 256 -11.31 5.44 19.82
CA LEU A 256 -10.12 6.29 19.67
C LEU A 256 -9.69 6.52 18.22
N LEU A 257 -10.36 5.89 17.27
CA LEU A 257 -9.97 5.92 15.86
C LEU A 257 -9.94 7.35 15.29
N ASP A 258 -10.97 8.15 15.61
CA ASP A 258 -11.06 9.53 15.12
C ASP A 258 -10.00 10.45 15.75
N ALA A 259 -9.62 10.19 17.00
CA ALA A 259 -8.57 10.94 17.69
C ALA A 259 -7.16 10.66 17.14
N THR A 260 -6.97 9.51 16.51
CA THR A 260 -5.67 9.11 15.89
C THR A 260 -5.60 9.42 14.41
N MET A 261 -6.67 9.95 13.80
CA MET A 261 -6.78 10.14 12.36
C MET A 261 -5.69 11.03 11.75
N ASP A 262 -5.26 12.08 12.45
CA ASP A 262 -4.25 13.00 11.92
C ASP A 262 -2.89 12.32 11.75
N LEU A 263 -2.53 11.40 12.66
CA LEU A 263 -1.35 10.56 12.50
C LEU A 263 -1.43 9.71 11.22
N TYR A 264 -2.57 9.10 10.98
CA TYR A 264 -2.75 8.22 9.79
C TYR A 264 -2.77 9.00 8.48
N LYS A 265 -3.34 10.21 8.46
CA LYS A 265 -3.28 11.11 7.29
C LYS A 265 -1.84 11.42 6.89
N VAL A 266 -0.96 11.62 7.89
CA VAL A 266 0.47 11.86 7.64
C VAL A 266 1.15 10.63 7.07
N MET A 267 0.88 9.45 7.62
CA MET A 267 1.47 8.21 7.11
C MET A 267 1.08 7.98 5.64
N ILE A 268 -0.19 8.22 5.27
CA ILE A 268 -0.64 8.12 3.87
C ILE A 268 -0.06 9.26 3.02
N GLY A 269 -0.15 10.50 3.49
CA GLY A 269 0.30 11.68 2.73
C GLY A 269 1.80 11.65 2.42
N SER A 270 2.58 11.05 3.32
CA SER A 270 4.03 10.89 3.16
C SER A 270 4.45 9.64 2.38
N PHE A 271 3.51 8.78 2.02
CA PHE A 271 3.82 7.59 1.23
C PHE A 271 4.22 7.96 -0.20
N HIS A 272 5.46 7.61 -0.56
CA HIS A 272 6.04 7.85 -1.88
C HIS A 272 6.51 6.54 -2.49
N LEU A 273 5.83 6.11 -3.53
CA LEU A 273 6.26 5.00 -4.37
C LEU A 273 7.45 5.45 -5.23
N ASN A 274 8.53 4.67 -5.25
CA ASN A 274 9.69 4.97 -6.08
C ASN A 274 9.37 4.82 -7.58
N PRO A 275 9.52 5.88 -8.39
CA PRO A 275 9.25 5.84 -9.82
C PRO A 275 10.08 4.80 -10.59
N GLU A 276 11.33 4.57 -10.19
CA GLU A 276 12.21 3.58 -10.83
C GLU A 276 11.73 2.15 -10.56
N TRP A 277 11.29 1.88 -9.33
CA TRP A 277 10.68 0.59 -8.99
C TRP A 277 9.38 0.38 -9.78
N TYR A 278 8.53 1.40 -9.87
CA TYR A 278 7.30 1.32 -10.65
C TYR A 278 7.57 1.09 -12.15
N ALA A 279 8.58 1.75 -12.73
CA ALA A 279 8.98 1.53 -14.11
C ALA A 279 9.49 0.09 -14.35
N ALA A 280 10.25 -0.46 -13.40
CA ALA A 280 10.68 -1.86 -13.43
C ALA A 280 9.50 -2.83 -13.33
N PHE A 281 8.56 -2.58 -12.39
CA PHE A 281 7.31 -3.33 -12.26
C PHE A 281 6.50 -3.36 -13.56
N LYS A 282 6.28 -2.21 -14.20
CA LYS A 282 5.58 -2.11 -15.50
C LYS A 282 6.31 -2.86 -16.60
N SER A 283 7.64 -2.82 -16.62
CA SER A 283 8.45 -3.55 -17.60
C SER A 283 8.31 -5.07 -17.44
N ILE A 284 8.28 -5.55 -16.19
CA ILE A 284 8.04 -6.97 -15.88
C ILE A 284 6.61 -7.36 -16.31
N ALA A 285 5.61 -6.55 -16.01
CA ALA A 285 4.22 -6.81 -16.41
C ALA A 285 4.08 -6.92 -17.93
N GLN A 286 4.69 -5.99 -18.68
CA GLN A 286 4.69 -6.02 -20.15
C GLN A 286 5.39 -7.27 -20.69
N TYR A 287 6.53 -7.65 -20.14
CA TYR A 287 7.24 -8.87 -20.54
C TYR A 287 6.39 -10.12 -20.30
N LEU A 288 5.80 -10.26 -19.11
CA LEU A 288 4.95 -11.40 -18.77
C LEU A 288 3.71 -11.48 -19.68
N ALA A 289 3.11 -10.35 -20.02
CA ALA A 289 1.96 -10.31 -20.92
C ALA A 289 2.33 -10.75 -22.36
N GLN A 290 3.55 -10.44 -22.82
CA GLN A 290 4.01 -10.79 -24.18
C GLN A 290 4.41 -12.26 -24.33
N GLN A 291 4.97 -12.87 -23.29
CA GLN A 291 5.56 -14.22 -23.37
C GLN A 291 4.55 -15.36 -23.23
N GLN A 292 3.24 -15.11 -23.10
CA GLN A 292 2.22 -16.14 -22.87
C GLN A 292 2.62 -17.16 -21.79
N ILE A 293 3.25 -16.69 -20.76
CA ILE A 293 3.57 -17.35 -19.49
C ILE A 293 4.04 -18.80 -19.62
N GLN A 294 5.28 -19.00 -19.93
CA GLN A 294 5.98 -20.16 -19.42
C GLN A 294 6.27 -19.89 -17.92
N ARG A 295 5.94 -20.86 -17.05
CA ARG A 295 6.08 -20.73 -15.60
C ARG A 295 7.46 -20.22 -15.21
N ILE A 296 7.53 -18.96 -14.79
CA ILE A 296 8.73 -18.39 -14.21
C ILE A 296 8.80 -18.90 -12.76
N GLN A 297 9.82 -19.70 -12.46
CA GLN A 297 9.91 -20.45 -11.19
C GLN A 297 10.94 -19.89 -10.20
N HIS A 298 11.76 -18.90 -10.58
CA HIS A 298 12.86 -18.43 -9.76
C HIS A 298 12.99 -16.92 -9.73
N ILE A 299 13.28 -16.37 -8.55
CA ILE A 299 13.48 -14.93 -8.31
C ILE A 299 14.64 -14.34 -9.16
N GLY A 300 15.70 -15.13 -9.42
CA GLY A 300 16.78 -14.72 -10.29
C GLY A 300 16.35 -14.36 -11.72
N GLN A 301 15.17 -14.77 -12.15
CA GLN A 301 14.61 -14.43 -13.46
C GLN A 301 14.12 -12.98 -13.55
N ILE A 302 13.78 -12.32 -12.43
CA ILE A 302 13.40 -10.91 -12.44
C ILE A 302 14.56 -10.04 -12.97
N GLY A 303 15.78 -10.28 -12.52
CA GLY A 303 16.96 -9.60 -13.04
C GLY A 303 17.19 -9.85 -14.53
N GLN A 304 16.97 -11.08 -15.02
CA GLN A 304 17.06 -11.43 -16.44
C GLN A 304 15.96 -10.75 -17.25
N ILE A 305 14.71 -10.73 -16.75
CA ILE A 305 13.58 -10.03 -17.39
C ILE A 305 13.89 -8.54 -17.51
N LEU A 306 14.38 -7.89 -16.46
CA LEU A 306 14.75 -6.48 -16.48
C LEU A 306 15.90 -6.20 -17.45
N ALA A 307 16.86 -7.12 -17.59
CA ALA A 307 17.92 -7.00 -18.58
C ALA A 307 17.39 -7.15 -20.01
N GLN A 308 16.42 -8.04 -20.25
CA GLN A 308 15.81 -8.30 -21.55
C GLN A 308 14.84 -7.20 -22.01
N THR A 309 14.12 -6.56 -21.07
CA THR A 309 13.17 -5.48 -21.41
C THR A 309 13.84 -4.21 -21.93
N GLY A 310 15.15 -4.08 -21.75
CA GLY A 310 15.93 -2.97 -22.29
C GLY A 310 15.74 -1.64 -21.53
N SER A 311 16.75 -0.78 -21.57
CA SER A 311 16.73 0.52 -20.91
C SER A 311 15.68 1.48 -21.48
N GLN A 312 15.35 1.36 -22.76
CA GLN A 312 14.38 2.23 -23.43
C GLN A 312 12.96 2.06 -22.90
N ILE A 313 12.49 0.83 -22.68
CA ILE A 313 11.16 0.54 -22.14
C ILE A 313 11.05 1.07 -20.69
N ARG A 314 12.09 0.85 -19.87
CA ARG A 314 12.11 1.39 -18.51
C ARG A 314 12.10 2.92 -18.50
N GLN A 315 12.87 3.56 -19.39
CA GLN A 315 12.88 5.01 -19.51
C GLN A 315 11.52 5.55 -19.95
N GLN A 316 10.84 4.87 -20.89
CA GLN A 316 9.50 5.24 -21.31
C GLN A 316 8.49 5.12 -20.15
N ASN A 317 8.50 4.01 -19.43
CA ASN A 317 7.64 3.83 -18.24
C ASN A 317 7.90 4.88 -17.15
N LEU A 318 9.15 5.28 -16.98
CA LEU A 318 9.54 6.35 -16.05
C LEU A 318 9.02 7.72 -16.54
N ASN A 319 9.15 8.03 -17.82
CA ASN A 319 8.61 9.26 -18.40
C ASN A 319 7.07 9.32 -18.28
N ASP A 320 6.39 8.20 -18.51
CA ASP A 320 4.94 8.08 -18.35
C ASP A 320 4.51 8.29 -16.90
N TRP A 321 5.32 7.82 -15.93
CA TRP A 321 5.10 8.12 -14.51
C TRP A 321 5.17 9.63 -14.24
N TYR A 322 6.23 10.30 -14.64
CA TYR A 322 6.39 11.73 -14.39
C TYR A 322 5.31 12.56 -15.10
N ALA A 323 4.93 12.20 -16.33
CA ALA A 323 3.83 12.86 -17.03
C ALA A 323 2.51 12.75 -16.26
N ARG A 324 2.20 11.59 -15.67
CA ARG A 324 1.02 11.41 -14.82
C ARG A 324 1.11 12.22 -13.53
N GLN A 325 2.26 12.25 -12.87
CA GLN A 325 2.44 13.07 -11.67
C GLN A 325 2.18 14.55 -11.98
N GLN A 326 2.66 15.08 -13.11
CA GLN A 326 2.37 16.47 -13.53
C GLN A 326 0.87 16.74 -13.73
N VAL A 327 0.10 15.74 -14.22
CA VAL A 327 -1.37 15.89 -14.31
C VAL A 327 -1.98 16.00 -12.91
N TYR A 328 -1.57 15.15 -11.97
CA TYR A 328 -2.03 15.22 -10.59
C TYR A 328 -1.65 16.52 -9.90
N ASP A 329 -0.42 16.99 -10.09
CA ASP A 329 0.05 18.25 -9.50
C ASP A 329 -0.75 19.44 -9.99
N ARG A 330 -1.18 19.44 -11.26
CA ARG A 330 -2.11 20.47 -11.80
C ARG A 330 -3.53 20.37 -11.23
N LEU A 331 -3.98 19.15 -10.89
CA LEU A 331 -5.30 18.89 -10.30
C LEU A 331 -5.30 19.05 -8.77
N SER A 332 -4.12 18.97 -8.16
CA SER A 332 -3.90 19.13 -6.72
C SER A 332 -3.63 20.61 -6.42
N THR A 333 -4.67 21.32 -6.08
CA THR A 333 -4.57 22.69 -5.57
C THR A 333 -4.26 22.67 -4.05
N ASP A 334 -3.93 23.84 -3.47
CA ASP A 334 -3.74 24.04 -2.01
C ASP A 334 -4.88 23.46 -1.16
N ARG A 335 -6.07 23.35 -1.75
CA ARG A 335 -7.22 22.65 -1.14
C ARG A 335 -6.93 21.18 -0.79
N SER A 336 -6.03 20.51 -1.50
CA SER A 336 -5.64 19.12 -1.20
C SER A 336 -4.84 19.01 0.09
N ARG A 337 -3.95 19.97 0.39
CA ARG A 337 -3.18 19.99 1.65
C ARG A 337 -4.11 20.23 2.85
N THR A 338 -5.05 21.16 2.72
CA THR A 338 -6.05 21.43 3.76
C THR A 338 -6.94 20.21 4.03
N VAL A 339 -7.40 19.51 2.99
CA VAL A 339 -8.22 18.30 3.14
C VAL A 339 -7.43 17.17 3.79
N ARG A 340 -6.12 17.07 3.49
CA ARG A 340 -5.23 16.05 4.08
C ARG A 340 -4.76 16.40 5.50
N GLY A 341 -4.98 17.64 5.96
CA GLY A 341 -4.52 18.11 7.27
C GLY A 341 -2.99 18.09 7.40
N VAL A 342 -2.29 18.52 6.32
CA VAL A 342 -0.83 18.58 6.30
C VAL A 342 -0.34 19.96 5.88
N ASP A 343 0.81 20.35 6.45
CA ASP A 343 1.59 21.54 6.09
C ASP A 343 2.92 21.13 5.49
N ALA A 344 3.44 21.93 4.57
CA ALA A 344 4.72 21.69 3.91
C ALA A 344 5.84 22.39 4.67
N PHE A 345 6.94 21.69 4.93
CA PHE A 345 8.13 22.19 5.59
C PHE A 345 9.38 21.85 4.78
N LEU A 346 10.36 22.73 4.75
CA LEU A 346 11.68 22.45 4.16
C LEU A 346 12.55 21.71 5.19
N ASP A 347 12.99 20.49 4.86
CA ASP A 347 13.98 19.76 5.64
C ASP A 347 15.37 20.42 5.44
N PRO A 348 16.00 20.98 6.48
CA PRO A 348 17.28 21.68 6.34
C PRO A 348 18.44 20.75 6.01
N HIS A 349 18.38 19.47 6.38
CA HIS A 349 19.43 18.48 6.15
C HIS A 349 19.39 17.88 4.75
N ARG A 350 18.17 17.69 4.20
CA ARG A 350 17.96 17.03 2.90
C ARG A 350 17.63 17.98 1.76
N GLN A 351 17.32 19.24 2.08
CA GLN A 351 16.90 20.27 1.10
C GLN A 351 15.68 19.83 0.26
N GLU A 352 14.78 19.06 0.87
CA GLU A 352 13.54 18.61 0.25
C GLU A 352 12.33 19.07 1.08
N VAL A 353 11.17 19.24 0.39
CA VAL A 353 9.93 19.60 1.05
C VAL A 353 9.28 18.35 1.61
N VAL A 354 8.97 18.36 2.90
CA VAL A 354 8.30 17.27 3.62
C VAL A 354 6.92 17.75 4.07
N GLU A 355 5.88 16.97 3.80
CA GLU A 355 4.53 17.23 4.31
C GLU A 355 4.39 16.60 5.70
N LEU A 356 4.11 17.42 6.70
CA LEU A 356 3.95 17.03 8.10
C LEU A 356 2.54 17.39 8.58
N PRO A 357 2.02 16.81 9.69
CA PRO A 357 0.71 17.17 10.25
C PRO A 357 0.53 18.66 10.42
N SER A 358 -0.61 19.19 9.99
CA SER A 358 -0.99 20.57 10.30
C SER A 358 -1.42 20.73 11.76
N GLY A 359 -1.44 21.99 12.22
CA GLY A 359 -1.88 22.32 13.58
C GLY A 359 -0.76 22.44 14.61
N TYR A 360 0.47 22.14 14.23
CA TYR A 360 1.64 22.33 15.09
C TYR A 360 2.34 23.64 14.77
N GLY A 361 2.67 24.41 15.82
CA GLY A 361 3.33 25.71 15.66
C GLY A 361 4.79 25.63 15.22
N GLN A 362 5.47 24.50 15.47
CA GLN A 362 6.87 24.28 15.17
C GLN A 362 7.14 22.85 14.68
N ALA A 363 8.07 22.74 13.73
CA ALA A 363 8.62 21.49 13.24
C ALA A 363 10.17 21.54 13.32
N TRP A 364 10.78 20.43 13.70
CA TRP A 364 12.22 20.26 13.82
C TRP A 364 12.65 18.98 13.09
N ALA A 365 13.83 19.02 12.44
CA ALA A 365 14.43 17.87 11.78
C ALA A 365 15.83 17.58 12.35
N ASN A 366 16.25 16.31 12.29
CA ASN A 366 17.63 15.93 12.57
C ASN A 366 18.28 15.24 11.35
N ASN A 367 19.58 15.02 11.41
CA ASN A 367 20.34 14.39 10.32
C ASN A 367 20.04 12.89 10.13
N LEU A 368 19.28 12.25 11.04
CA LEU A 368 18.83 10.85 10.92
C LEU A 368 17.51 10.74 10.18
N GLY A 369 16.88 11.87 9.79
CA GLY A 369 15.59 11.91 9.12
C GLY A 369 14.42 11.69 10.07
N GLU A 370 14.57 12.12 11.31
CA GLU A 370 13.50 12.18 12.28
C GLU A 370 12.95 13.61 12.35
N TYR A 371 11.65 13.70 12.62
CA TYR A 371 10.92 14.97 12.71
C TYR A 371 10.19 15.03 14.05
N VAL A 372 10.23 16.20 14.68
CA VAL A 372 9.45 16.50 15.90
C VAL A 372 8.55 17.68 15.63
N LEU A 373 7.28 17.51 15.96
CA LEU A 373 6.24 18.51 15.84
C LEU A 373 5.75 18.89 17.24
N THR A 374 5.56 20.16 17.50
CA THR A 374 5.11 20.66 18.80
C THR A 374 4.24 21.91 18.67
N GLU A 375 3.26 22.04 19.57
CA GLU A 375 2.48 23.26 19.75
C GLU A 375 3.13 24.23 20.75
N ASP A 376 4.09 23.74 21.55
CA ASP A 376 4.78 24.58 22.55
C ASP A 376 5.83 25.47 21.87
N PRO A 377 5.64 26.81 21.85
CA PRO A 377 6.58 27.73 21.23
C PRO A 377 7.95 27.80 21.93
N ASN A 378 8.06 27.31 23.16
CA ASN A 378 9.30 27.28 23.91
C ASN A 378 10.02 25.93 23.85
N PHE A 379 9.46 24.96 23.14
CA PHE A 379 10.06 23.64 23.02
C PHE A 379 11.35 23.70 22.18
N ASN A 380 12.42 23.13 22.74
CA ASN A 380 13.68 22.95 22.02
C ASN A 380 14.19 21.52 22.23
N PRO A 381 14.11 20.67 21.19
CA PRO A 381 14.51 19.27 21.29
C PRO A 381 16.00 19.08 21.60
N ASN A 382 16.84 20.06 21.33
CA ASN A 382 18.28 20.02 21.65
C ASN A 382 18.58 20.03 23.16
N LEU A 383 17.62 20.44 23.98
CA LEU A 383 17.77 20.44 25.46
C LEU A 383 17.54 19.06 26.09
N GLN A 384 16.84 18.18 25.38
CA GLN A 384 16.39 16.88 25.88
C GLN A 384 16.93 15.69 25.08
N SER A 385 17.79 15.94 24.08
CA SER A 385 18.30 14.93 23.16
C SER A 385 19.81 15.13 22.95
N ASN A 386 20.53 14.03 22.77
CA ASN A 386 21.93 14.04 22.33
C ASN A 386 22.07 14.23 20.81
N GLN A 387 20.96 14.39 20.10
CA GLN A 387 20.94 14.61 18.65
C GLN A 387 20.81 16.11 18.38
N HIS A 388 21.39 16.55 17.27
CA HIS A 388 21.28 17.92 16.80
C HIS A 388 20.04 18.10 15.96
N TRP A 389 19.15 19.00 16.38
CA TRP A 389 17.89 19.33 15.73
C TRP A 389 17.93 20.74 15.17
N GLU A 390 17.47 20.89 13.93
CA GLU A 390 17.33 22.18 13.27
C GLU A 390 15.85 22.50 13.04
N PRO A 391 15.43 23.77 13.25
CA PRO A 391 14.05 24.18 12.98
C PRO A 391 13.77 24.15 11.48
N MET A 392 12.60 23.63 11.12
CA MET A 392 12.14 23.57 9.74
C MET A 392 11.37 24.84 9.37
N GLN A 393 11.45 25.25 8.10
CA GLN A 393 10.74 26.42 7.60
C GLN A 393 9.47 25.99 6.85
N PRO A 394 8.28 26.58 7.17
CA PRO A 394 7.07 26.34 6.40
C PRO A 394 7.21 26.87 4.97
N GLN A 395 6.60 26.17 4.00
CA GLN A 395 6.66 26.44 2.56
C GLN A 395 5.27 26.80 2.00
#